data_749c316dc3e2b755e95a143d97fef7cc
#
_entry.id   749c316dc3e2b755e95a143d97fef7cc
#
_cell.length_a   1.000
_cell.length_b   1.000
_cell.length_c   1.000
_cell.angle_alpha   90.00
_cell.angle_beta   90.00
_cell.angle_gamma   90.00
#
_symmetry.space_group_name_H-M   'P 1'
#
loop_
_entity.id
_entity.type
_entity.pdbx_description
1 polymer ?
#
loop_
_entity_poly.entity_id
_entity_poly.type
_entity_poly.pdbx_seq_one_letter_code
_entity_poly.pdbx_strand_id
1 'polypeptide(L)'
;MLLETNKIACGTYHTIQSSYKWNNELVNETEFEISLYTDESLIHSVVEIVTERHNYELPKITVLEPTFTIPEYDEWVRKETL
;
A
#
# COMPACT_ATOMS: atom_id res chain seq x y z
N MET A 1 9.84 -10.74 -1.64
CA MET A 1 9.56 -9.38 -1.18
C MET A 1 9.23 -8.47 -2.36
N LEU A 2 8.38 -7.47 -2.15
CA LEU A 2 7.88 -6.64 -3.26
C LEU A 2 8.97 -5.80 -3.96
N LEU A 3 9.89 -5.23 -3.20
CA LEU A 3 10.98 -4.45 -3.79
C LEU A 3 11.94 -5.31 -4.62
N GLU A 4 12.28 -6.47 -4.12
CA GLU A 4 13.22 -7.38 -4.80
C GLU A 4 12.65 -7.97 -6.07
N THR A 5 11.33 -8.11 -6.15
CA THR A 5 10.65 -8.64 -7.33
C THR A 5 10.17 -7.56 -8.27
N ASN A 6 10.57 -6.31 -8.03
CA ASN A 6 10.21 -5.16 -8.84
C ASN A 6 8.70 -4.89 -8.93
N LYS A 7 7.96 -5.32 -7.92
CA LYS A 7 6.51 -5.07 -7.88
C LYS A 7 6.19 -3.68 -7.38
N ILE A 8 7.08 -3.10 -6.57
CA ILE A 8 6.96 -1.72 -6.13
C ILE A 8 8.31 -1.03 -6.25
N ALA A 9 8.28 0.29 -6.44
CA ALA A 9 9.50 1.09 -6.50
C ALA A 9 9.91 1.60 -5.12
N CYS A 10 8.94 1.84 -4.25
CA CYS A 10 9.19 2.42 -2.94
C CYS A 10 8.08 2.03 -1.97
N GLY A 11 8.44 1.83 -0.72
CA GLY A 11 7.48 1.60 0.35
C GLY A 11 7.81 2.51 1.51
N THR A 12 6.80 3.15 2.09
CA THR A 12 6.95 3.96 3.30
C THR A 12 5.95 3.48 4.34
N TYR A 13 6.23 3.73 5.61
CA TYR A 13 5.29 3.40 6.67
C TYR A 13 5.43 4.36 7.83
N HIS A 14 4.35 4.49 8.57
CA HIS A 14 4.35 5.27 9.80
C HIS A 14 3.30 4.72 10.77
N THR A 15 3.46 5.07 12.03
CA THR A 15 2.55 4.63 13.09
C THR A 15 1.38 5.59 13.18
N ILE A 16 0.17 5.06 13.29
CA ILE A 16 -1.05 5.86 13.45
C ILE A 16 -1.86 5.32 14.62
N GLN A 17 -2.74 6.18 15.16
CA GLN A 17 -3.73 5.81 16.15
C GLN A 17 -5.06 5.67 15.45
N SER A 18 -5.67 4.50 15.56
CA SER A 18 -6.95 4.21 14.91
C SER A 18 -8.06 4.03 15.91
N SER A 19 -9.23 4.55 15.59
CA SER A 19 -10.45 4.35 16.35
C SER A 19 -11.55 3.92 15.40
N TYR A 20 -12.20 2.81 15.68
CA TYR A 20 -13.23 2.30 14.78
C TYR A 20 -14.18 1.36 15.54
N LYS A 21 -15.26 0.99 14.86
CA LYS A 21 -16.22 0.04 15.40
C LYS A 21 -16.02 -1.32 14.74
N TRP A 22 -15.98 -2.34 15.55
CA TRP A 22 -15.90 -3.71 15.09
C TRP A 22 -16.77 -4.59 15.97
N ASN A 23 -17.72 -5.30 15.38
CA ASN A 23 -18.69 -6.14 16.09
C ASN A 23 -19.43 -5.36 17.21
N ASN A 24 -19.83 -4.13 16.90
CA ASN A 24 -20.54 -3.21 17.80
C ASN A 24 -19.71 -2.72 18.99
N GLU A 25 -18.42 -2.95 18.97
CA GLU A 25 -17.51 -2.44 20.00
C GLU A 25 -16.63 -1.32 19.43
N LEU A 26 -16.28 -0.38 20.29
CA LEU A 26 -15.35 0.69 19.92
C LEU A 26 -13.93 0.20 20.19
N VAL A 27 -13.13 0.20 19.15
CA VAL A 27 -11.73 -0.27 19.23
C VAL A 27 -10.80 0.92 19.04
N ASN A 28 -9.78 1.00 19.88
CA ASN A 28 -8.71 1.98 19.77
C ASN A 28 -7.41 1.21 19.76
N GLU A 29 -6.60 1.41 18.74
CA GLU A 29 -5.33 0.71 18.66
C GLU A 29 -4.29 1.48 17.86
N THR A 30 -3.04 1.09 18.06
CA THR A 30 -1.91 1.61 17.31
C THR A 30 -1.68 0.70 16.12
N GLU A 31 -1.58 1.27 14.93
CA GLU A 31 -1.35 0.53 13.70
C GLU A 31 -0.22 1.13 12.89
N PHE A 32 0.26 0.38 11.92
CA PHE A 32 1.15 0.91 10.89
C PHE A 32 0.34 1.18 9.63
N GLU A 33 0.52 2.36 9.06
CA GLU A 33 -0.04 2.67 7.75
C GLU A 33 1.11 2.58 6.75
N ILE A 34 0.93 1.81 5.70
CA ILE A 34 1.96 1.52 4.70
C ILE A 34 1.52 2.09 3.36
N SER A 35 2.41 2.85 2.72
CA SER A 35 2.19 3.35 1.37
C SER A 35 3.16 2.67 0.42
N LEU A 36 2.63 2.14 -0.67
CA LEU A 36 3.41 1.46 -1.69
C LEU A 36 3.27 2.21 -3.00
N TYR A 37 4.40 2.47 -3.64
CA TYR A 37 4.44 3.21 -4.90
C TYR A 37 4.81 2.28 -6.04
N THR A 38 3.94 2.19 -7.03
CA THR A 38 4.14 1.26 -8.13
C THR A 38 3.53 1.79 -9.42
N ASP A 39 3.82 1.11 -10.51
CA ASP A 39 3.20 1.41 -11.79
C ASP A 39 1.77 0.85 -11.84
N GLU A 40 0.90 1.55 -12.54
CA GLU A 40 -0.51 1.19 -12.68
C GLU A 40 -0.70 -0.27 -13.13
N SER A 41 0.15 -0.74 -14.02
CA SER A 41 0.05 -2.10 -14.55
C SER A 41 0.29 -3.20 -13.51
N LEU A 42 0.87 -2.85 -12.37
CA LEU A 42 1.21 -3.82 -11.32
C LEU A 42 0.26 -3.77 -10.12
N ILE A 43 -0.70 -2.85 -10.11
CA ILE A 43 -1.61 -2.67 -8.97
C ILE A 43 -2.30 -3.98 -8.59
N HIS A 44 -2.85 -4.68 -9.56
CA HIS A 44 -3.57 -5.93 -9.30
C HIS A 44 -2.67 -6.98 -8.62
N SER A 45 -1.45 -7.15 -9.12
CA SER A 45 -0.48 -8.07 -8.52
C SER A 45 -0.12 -7.68 -7.10
N VAL A 46 0.11 -6.39 -6.87
CA VAL A 46 0.49 -5.89 -5.54
C VAL A 46 -0.64 -6.10 -4.54
N VAL A 47 -1.86 -5.75 -4.92
CA VAL A 47 -3.03 -5.94 -4.05
C VAL A 47 -3.20 -7.41 -3.69
N GLU A 48 -3.04 -8.29 -4.65
CA GLU A 48 -3.16 -9.73 -4.43
C GLU A 48 -2.11 -10.24 -3.44
N ILE A 49 -0.86 -9.85 -3.61
CA ILE A 49 0.23 -10.27 -2.72
C ILE A 49 0.04 -9.73 -1.31
N VAL A 50 -0.34 -8.46 -1.19
CA VAL A 50 -0.55 -7.84 0.12
C VAL A 50 -1.73 -8.49 0.84
N THR A 51 -2.81 -8.78 0.12
CA THR A 51 -3.98 -9.44 0.70
C THR A 51 -3.63 -10.80 1.27
N GLU A 52 -2.84 -11.58 0.55
CA GLU A 52 -2.42 -12.90 0.99
C GLU A 52 -1.58 -12.86 2.27
N ARG A 53 -0.81 -11.80 2.45
CA ARG A 53 0.12 -11.67 3.57
C ARG A 53 -0.42 -10.87 4.73
N HIS A 54 -1.60 -10.28 4.58
CA HIS A 54 -2.19 -9.48 5.63
C HIS A 54 -2.74 -10.38 6.73
N ASN A 55 -2.52 -9.99 7.98
CA ASN A 55 -2.94 -10.80 9.11
C ASN A 55 -4.26 -10.37 9.75
N TYR A 56 -4.94 -9.38 9.17
CA TYR A 56 -6.26 -8.97 9.63
C TYR A 56 -7.34 -9.72 8.87
N GLU A 57 -8.46 -9.97 9.55
CA GLU A 57 -9.63 -10.59 8.94
C GLU A 57 -10.18 -9.72 7.81
N LEU A 58 -10.17 -8.39 8.00
CA LEU A 58 -10.59 -7.43 6.99
C LEU A 58 -9.50 -6.38 6.81
N PRO A 59 -8.59 -6.57 5.85
CA PRO A 59 -7.55 -5.57 5.61
C PRO A 59 -8.12 -4.34 4.92
N LYS A 60 -7.60 -3.17 5.29
CA LYS A 60 -7.93 -1.93 4.59
C LYS A 60 -6.87 -1.71 3.51
N ILE A 61 -7.26 -1.94 2.28
CA ILE A 61 -6.38 -1.73 1.13
C ILE A 61 -7.08 -0.76 0.19
N THR A 62 -6.50 0.40 -0.02
CA THR A 62 -7.05 1.44 -0.87
C THR A 62 -6.03 1.81 -1.93
N VAL A 63 -6.46 1.87 -3.16
CA VAL A 63 -5.60 2.29 -4.27
C VAL A 63 -5.92 3.75 -4.57
N LEU A 64 -4.89 4.58 -4.55
CA LEU A 64 -5.01 6.01 -4.85
C LEU A 64 -4.25 6.32 -6.12
N GLU A 65 -4.90 7.04 -7.02
CA GLU A 65 -4.28 7.50 -8.24
C GLU A 65 -4.04 9.00 -8.09
N PRO A 66 -2.76 9.44 -8.10
CA PRO A 66 -2.50 10.87 -7.94
C PRO A 66 -2.97 11.66 -9.14
N THR A 67 -3.50 12.86 -8.89
CA THR A 67 -3.90 13.75 -9.98
C THR A 67 -2.70 14.25 -10.76
N PHE A 68 -1.57 14.35 -10.09
CA PHE A 68 -0.33 14.79 -10.70
C PHE A 68 0.87 14.21 -9.98
N THR A 69 1.87 13.82 -10.73
CA THR A 69 3.17 13.41 -10.23
C THR A 69 4.21 14.05 -11.15
N ILE A 70 5.28 14.60 -10.56
CA ILE A 70 6.32 15.17 -11.41
C ILE A 70 6.87 14.07 -12.32
N PRO A 71 7.09 14.38 -13.62
CA PRO A 71 7.48 13.36 -14.61
C PRO A 71 8.71 12.56 -14.25
N GLU A 72 9.69 13.15 -13.62
CA GLU A 72 10.94 12.48 -13.24
C GLU A 72 10.70 11.38 -12.22
N TYR A 73 9.79 11.61 -11.26
CA TYR A 73 9.44 10.61 -10.27
C TYR A 73 8.63 9.48 -10.89
N ASP A 74 7.66 9.83 -11.73
CA ASP A 74 6.82 8.86 -12.43
C ASP A 74 7.68 7.94 -13.29
N GLU A 75 8.65 8.51 -14.00
CA GLU A 75 9.57 7.74 -14.81
C GLU A 75 10.45 6.81 -13.97
N TRP A 76 10.91 7.30 -12.84
CA TRP A 76 11.70 6.49 -11.91
C TRP A 76 10.91 5.29 -11.40
N VAL A 77 9.64 5.48 -11.02
CA VAL A 77 8.78 4.39 -10.57
C VAL A 77 8.64 3.33 -11.65
N ARG A 78 8.42 3.74 -12.89
CA ARG A 78 8.30 2.79 -14.00
C ARG A 78 9.58 2.02 -14.24
N LYS A 79 10.69 2.71 -14.17
CA LYS A 79 12.01 2.10 -14.37
C LYS A 79 12.30 1.05 -13.31
N GLU A 80 11.98 1.33 -12.05
CA GLU A 80 12.27 0.42 -10.94
C GLU A 80 11.28 -0.75 -10.84
N THR A 81 10.22 -0.71 -11.62
CA THR A 81 9.20 -1.78 -11.64
C THR A 81 9.18 -2.58 -12.94
N LEU A 82 10.15 -2.37 -13.79
CA LEU A 82 10.27 -3.15 -15.04
C LEU A 82 10.70 -4.58 -14.77
#